data_b329ad6809573df66e4f309e86eb540e
#
_entry.id   b329ad6809573df66e4f309e86eb540e
#
_cell.length_a   1.000
_cell.length_b   1.000
_cell.length_c   1.000
_cell.angle_alpha   90.00
_cell.angle_beta   90.00
_cell.angle_gamma   90.00
#
_symmetry.space_group_name_H-M   'P 1'
#
loop_
_entity.id
_entity.type
_entity.pdbx_description
1 polymer ?
#
loop_
_entity_poly.entity_id
_entity_poly.type
_entity_poly.pdbx_seq_one_letter_code
_entity_poly.pdbx_strand_id
1 'polypeptide(L)'
;MKAQETKPQEPLISFIILVYRHFDGIKRTLQSVFEQDYPKIEIIISDDGSDYYEEEIKPVKAYVDAHRTENIIRVVYNHLEENQGTVRNANSALQLAQGKYIKNLGADDTLAYPGALSRYVDFLEKSGCLICFSKLQGVDDDGKIIRNLASCADDYEPFRKMTPLEIRDRLFVRNFLPAPAWFAKQELFEKYGCYPETARLIEDYPYWIHLCTEGVRFAFMDDVLVNYRLSGVSSAGFYSEAFMKDMYAIYDECIFPYDKRYGVLQPVYNTMKRAGLNAYTDRAKWKKYSVGQKVVAWLKHGVFFAYIDYGNYRMKKKNEAQNGAR
;
A
#
# COMPACT_ATOMS: atom_id res chain seq x y z
N MET A 1 3.36 -40.33 33.78
CA MET A 1 2.93 -38.95 33.46
C MET A 1 3.57 -38.58 32.11
N LYS A 2 2.80 -38.51 31.04
CA LYS A 2 3.30 -37.96 29.76
C LYS A 2 3.46 -36.45 29.93
N ALA A 3 4.66 -35.94 29.70
CA ALA A 3 4.87 -34.52 29.61
C ALA A 3 3.91 -33.95 28.52
N GLN A 4 3.04 -33.01 28.88
CA GLN A 4 2.31 -32.25 27.92
C GLN A 4 3.36 -31.44 27.16
N GLU A 5 3.61 -31.77 25.89
CA GLU A 5 4.31 -30.90 24.97
C GLU A 5 3.50 -29.60 24.90
N THR A 6 3.98 -28.58 25.56
CA THR A 6 3.45 -27.23 25.39
C THR A 6 3.67 -26.85 23.94
N LYS A 7 2.59 -26.78 23.13
CA LYS A 7 2.68 -26.19 21.79
C LYS A 7 3.40 -24.85 21.90
N PRO A 8 4.41 -24.60 21.05
CA PRO A 8 5.09 -23.29 21.05
C PRO A 8 4.01 -22.21 20.92
N GLN A 9 4.11 -21.23 21.81
CA GLN A 9 3.14 -20.14 21.87
C GLN A 9 3.28 -19.33 20.58
N GLU A 10 2.21 -19.30 19.76
CA GLU A 10 2.20 -18.54 18.50
C GLU A 10 2.56 -17.08 18.73
N PRO A 11 3.49 -16.52 17.96
CA PRO A 11 3.90 -15.12 18.12
C PRO A 11 2.76 -14.13 17.80
N LEU A 12 2.80 -12.96 18.40
CA LEU A 12 1.82 -11.90 18.19
C LEU A 12 1.95 -11.29 16.79
N ILE A 13 0.82 -11.01 16.14
CA ILE A 13 0.72 -10.16 14.95
C ILE A 13 0.17 -8.80 15.37
N SER A 14 0.85 -7.72 15.01
CA SER A 14 0.30 -6.36 15.06
C SER A 14 -0.37 -6.05 13.73
N PHE A 15 -1.69 -5.95 13.75
CA PHE A 15 -2.50 -5.56 12.60
C PHE A 15 -2.84 -4.08 12.68
N ILE A 16 -2.27 -3.26 11.78
CA ILE A 16 -2.43 -1.82 11.75
C ILE A 16 -3.52 -1.46 10.73
N ILE A 17 -4.48 -0.65 11.14
CA ILE A 17 -5.52 -0.08 10.28
C ILE A 17 -5.31 1.42 10.21
N LEU A 18 -4.93 1.91 9.03
CA LEU A 18 -4.74 3.33 8.79
C LEU A 18 -6.05 3.96 8.31
N VAL A 19 -6.45 5.06 8.94
CA VAL A 19 -7.68 5.78 8.61
C VAL A 19 -7.45 7.29 8.58
N TYR A 20 -8.19 7.96 7.69
CA TYR A 20 -8.32 9.42 7.66
C TYR A 20 -9.67 9.80 7.05
N ARG A 21 -10.57 10.40 7.86
CA ARG A 21 -11.92 10.88 7.48
C ARG A 21 -12.90 9.81 6.95
N HIS A 22 -12.44 8.62 6.57
CA HIS A 22 -13.25 7.58 5.95
C HIS A 22 -13.38 6.38 6.88
N PHE A 23 -14.26 6.47 7.87
CA PHE A 23 -14.53 5.39 8.83
C PHE A 23 -15.57 4.36 8.32
N ASP A 24 -16.25 4.63 7.20
CA ASP A 24 -17.32 3.77 6.69
C ASP A 24 -16.89 2.33 6.40
N GLY A 25 -15.65 2.15 5.91
CA GLY A 25 -15.09 0.85 5.56
C GLY A 25 -14.54 0.06 6.74
N ILE A 26 -14.19 0.72 7.85
CA ILE A 26 -13.39 0.14 8.93
C ILE A 26 -14.03 -1.09 9.58
N LYS A 27 -15.37 -1.15 9.65
CA LYS A 27 -16.07 -2.30 10.22
C LYS A 27 -15.87 -3.57 9.38
N ARG A 28 -15.78 -3.45 8.06
CA ARG A 28 -15.47 -4.58 7.17
C ARG A 28 -14.04 -5.05 7.33
N THR A 29 -13.10 -4.11 7.44
CA THR A 29 -11.69 -4.42 7.73
C THR A 29 -11.59 -5.16 9.06
N LEU A 30 -12.19 -4.63 10.13
CA LEU A 30 -12.22 -5.25 11.45
C LEU A 30 -12.83 -6.65 11.42
N GLN A 31 -13.98 -6.83 10.74
CA GLN A 31 -14.63 -8.13 10.62
C GLN A 31 -13.70 -9.15 9.97
N SER A 32 -12.99 -8.77 8.91
CA SER A 32 -12.05 -9.68 8.24
C SER A 32 -10.86 -10.07 9.12
N VAL A 33 -10.50 -9.24 10.11
CA VAL A 33 -9.45 -9.54 11.11
C VAL A 33 -10.01 -10.41 12.24
N PHE A 34 -11.24 -10.16 12.70
CA PHE A 34 -11.89 -10.98 13.74
C PHE A 34 -12.12 -12.43 13.27
N GLU A 35 -12.36 -12.63 11.98
CA GLU A 35 -12.57 -13.95 11.36
C GLU A 35 -11.28 -14.72 11.12
N GLN A 36 -10.10 -14.17 11.41
CA GLN A 36 -8.84 -14.90 11.20
C GLN A 36 -8.67 -16.07 12.17
N ASP A 37 -8.12 -17.16 11.67
CA ASP A 37 -7.79 -18.35 12.44
C ASP A 37 -6.50 -18.22 13.27
N TYR A 38 -5.74 -17.15 13.07
CA TYR A 38 -4.50 -16.89 13.81
C TYR A 38 -4.80 -16.50 15.26
N PRO A 39 -4.16 -17.15 16.26
CA PRO A 39 -4.63 -17.11 17.65
C PRO A 39 -4.24 -15.86 18.45
N LYS A 40 -3.32 -15.03 17.96
CA LYS A 40 -2.83 -13.85 18.70
C LYS A 40 -2.64 -12.65 17.78
N ILE A 41 -3.60 -11.75 17.84
CA ILE A 41 -3.61 -10.52 17.04
C ILE A 41 -3.83 -9.34 18.00
N GLU A 42 -3.00 -8.30 17.89
CA GLU A 42 -3.37 -6.97 18.36
C GLU A 42 -3.78 -6.12 17.17
N ILE A 43 -4.73 -5.23 17.38
CA ILE A 43 -5.19 -4.27 16.38
C ILE A 43 -4.80 -2.87 16.80
N ILE A 44 -4.20 -2.11 15.90
CA ILE A 44 -3.87 -0.70 16.09
C ILE A 44 -4.64 0.09 15.04
N ILE A 45 -5.68 0.82 15.45
CA ILE A 45 -6.43 1.73 14.61
C ILE A 45 -5.77 3.10 14.73
N SER A 46 -5.19 3.59 13.64
CA SER A 46 -4.41 4.82 13.63
C SER A 46 -5.04 5.84 12.70
N ASP A 47 -5.56 6.92 13.29
CA ASP A 47 -6.21 8.03 12.60
C ASP A 47 -5.24 9.19 12.38
N ASP A 48 -5.22 9.73 11.17
CA ASP A 48 -4.35 10.83 10.74
C ASP A 48 -4.99 12.21 10.97
N GLY A 49 -5.47 12.47 12.19
CA GLY A 49 -6.02 13.76 12.57
C GLY A 49 -7.33 14.09 11.85
N SER A 50 -8.29 13.17 11.85
CA SER A 50 -9.61 13.41 11.28
C SER A 50 -10.42 14.42 12.08
N ASP A 51 -11.08 15.34 11.38
CA ASP A 51 -12.12 16.17 11.99
C ASP A 51 -13.24 15.24 12.53
N TYR A 52 -13.85 15.58 13.64
CA TYR A 52 -14.93 14.78 14.25
C TYR A 52 -14.51 13.37 14.68
N TYR A 53 -13.24 13.17 15.01
CA TYR A 53 -12.70 11.86 15.41
C TYR A 53 -13.52 11.21 16.54
N GLU A 54 -13.89 11.96 17.57
CA GLU A 54 -14.62 11.40 18.73
C GLU A 54 -16.01 10.87 18.35
N GLU A 55 -16.69 11.51 17.40
CA GLU A 55 -17.97 11.06 16.87
C GLU A 55 -17.81 9.80 16.01
N GLU A 56 -16.80 9.78 15.15
CA GLU A 56 -16.54 8.69 14.20
C GLU A 56 -15.95 7.44 14.89
N ILE A 57 -15.08 7.61 15.88
CA ILE A 57 -14.45 6.48 16.58
C ILE A 57 -15.39 5.78 17.57
N LYS A 58 -16.37 6.48 18.12
CA LYS A 58 -17.31 5.93 19.10
C LYS A 58 -18.08 4.70 18.57
N PRO A 59 -18.72 4.73 17.38
CA PRO A 59 -19.36 3.56 16.81
C PRO A 59 -18.37 2.44 16.43
N VAL A 60 -17.09 2.76 16.16
CA VAL A 60 -16.05 1.76 15.91
C VAL A 60 -15.70 1.05 17.21
N LYS A 61 -15.47 1.77 18.31
CA LYS A 61 -15.22 1.19 19.65
C LYS A 61 -16.37 0.26 20.07
N ALA A 62 -17.62 0.71 19.91
CA ALA A 62 -18.79 -0.11 20.21
C ALA A 62 -18.87 -1.38 19.34
N TYR A 63 -18.49 -1.28 18.08
CA TYR A 63 -18.42 -2.44 17.18
C TYR A 63 -17.34 -3.43 17.60
N VAL A 64 -16.15 -2.96 17.94
CA VAL A 64 -15.06 -3.79 18.48
C VAL A 64 -15.50 -4.52 19.75
N ASP A 65 -16.09 -3.81 20.71
CA ASP A 65 -16.51 -4.40 21.99
C ASP A 65 -17.60 -5.49 21.80
N ALA A 66 -18.46 -5.33 20.80
CA ALA A 66 -19.54 -6.27 20.51
C ALA A 66 -19.12 -7.50 19.69
N HIS A 67 -18.06 -7.40 18.86
CA HIS A 67 -17.77 -8.42 17.83
C HIS A 67 -16.36 -9.01 17.91
N ARG A 68 -15.43 -8.42 18.71
CA ARG A 68 -14.08 -8.97 18.78
C ARG A 68 -14.08 -10.40 19.32
N THR A 69 -13.25 -11.22 18.73
CA THR A 69 -13.06 -12.64 19.04
C THR A 69 -11.88 -12.82 20.01
N GLU A 70 -11.76 -14.02 20.62
CA GLU A 70 -10.74 -14.34 21.63
C GLU A 70 -9.30 -14.21 21.11
N ASN A 71 -9.08 -14.37 19.82
CA ASN A 71 -7.78 -14.19 19.18
C ASN A 71 -7.31 -12.72 19.14
N ILE A 72 -8.22 -11.75 19.35
CA ILE A 72 -7.88 -10.32 19.45
C ILE A 72 -7.53 -9.99 20.89
N ILE A 73 -6.25 -10.02 21.21
CA ILE A 73 -5.78 -9.87 22.59
C ILE A 73 -5.67 -8.42 23.05
N ARG A 74 -5.57 -7.46 22.12
CA ARG A 74 -5.42 -6.03 22.39
C ARG A 74 -5.97 -5.19 21.25
N VAL A 75 -6.59 -4.04 21.56
CA VAL A 75 -6.95 -3.01 20.58
C VAL A 75 -6.43 -1.67 21.08
N VAL A 76 -5.73 -0.96 20.21
CA VAL A 76 -5.16 0.37 20.46
C VAL A 76 -5.81 1.36 19.51
N TYR A 77 -6.20 2.50 20.03
CA TYR A 77 -6.73 3.62 19.26
C TYR A 77 -5.70 4.74 19.32
N ASN A 78 -5.05 5.01 18.18
CA ASN A 78 -4.11 6.10 18.00
C ASN A 78 -4.78 7.21 17.19
N HIS A 79 -4.64 8.45 17.65
CA HIS A 79 -5.16 9.62 16.95
C HIS A 79 -4.11 10.71 16.96
N LEU A 80 -3.77 11.21 15.78
CA LEU A 80 -2.88 12.36 15.62
C LEU A 80 -3.69 13.64 15.79
N GLU A 81 -3.11 14.67 16.41
CA GLU A 81 -3.80 15.94 16.66
C GLU A 81 -4.17 16.69 15.35
N GLU A 82 -3.40 16.47 14.28
CA GLU A 82 -3.61 17.06 12.97
C GLU A 82 -3.20 16.09 11.85
N ASN A 83 -3.70 16.32 10.63
CA ASN A 83 -3.34 15.52 9.47
C ASN A 83 -1.87 15.69 9.10
N GLN A 84 -1.06 14.68 9.36
CA GLN A 84 0.37 14.62 9.05
C GLN A 84 0.70 13.82 7.80
N GLY A 85 -0.27 13.10 7.24
CA GLY A 85 -0.14 12.24 6.06
C GLY A 85 0.13 10.79 6.41
N THR A 86 -0.08 9.92 5.43
CA THR A 86 -0.02 8.46 5.59
C THR A 86 1.30 7.98 6.19
N VAL A 87 2.43 8.58 5.78
CA VAL A 87 3.77 8.19 6.24
C VAL A 87 3.92 8.35 7.74
N ARG A 88 3.60 9.52 8.28
CA ARG A 88 3.74 9.79 9.73
C ARG A 88 2.69 9.02 10.54
N ASN A 89 1.48 8.89 10.02
CA ASN A 89 0.45 8.09 10.66
C ASN A 89 0.88 6.61 10.76
N ALA A 90 1.41 6.04 9.68
CA ALA A 90 1.93 4.67 9.68
C ALA A 90 3.13 4.50 10.63
N ASN A 91 4.06 5.46 10.65
CA ASN A 91 5.21 5.44 11.57
C ASN A 91 4.76 5.53 13.03
N SER A 92 3.78 6.37 13.35
CA SER A 92 3.19 6.46 14.69
C SER A 92 2.56 5.13 15.12
N ALA A 93 1.82 4.47 14.23
CA ALA A 93 1.23 3.17 14.51
C ALA A 93 2.29 2.07 14.70
N LEU A 94 3.36 2.07 13.91
CA LEU A 94 4.47 1.12 14.04
C LEU A 94 5.16 1.20 15.42
N GLN A 95 5.27 2.40 16.01
CA GLN A 95 5.84 2.57 17.35
C GLN A 95 4.99 1.94 18.48
N LEU A 96 3.70 1.72 18.23
CA LEU A 96 2.77 1.10 19.19
C LEU A 96 2.69 -0.42 19.05
N ALA A 97 3.24 -0.96 17.95
CA ALA A 97 3.22 -2.37 17.63
C ALA A 97 4.14 -3.18 18.56
N GLN A 98 3.63 -4.31 19.07
CA GLN A 98 4.33 -5.22 19.98
C GLN A 98 4.50 -6.63 19.38
N GLY A 99 3.92 -6.86 18.21
CA GLY A 99 3.94 -8.16 17.56
C GLY A 99 5.28 -8.46 16.89
N LYS A 100 5.63 -9.75 16.85
CA LYS A 100 6.73 -10.25 16.00
C LYS A 100 6.51 -9.96 14.53
N TYR A 101 5.24 -9.92 14.11
CA TYR A 101 4.86 -9.68 12.74
C TYR A 101 3.99 -8.43 12.63
N ILE A 102 4.14 -7.73 11.53
CA ILE A 102 3.41 -6.50 11.21
C ILE A 102 2.64 -6.69 9.91
N LYS A 103 1.36 -6.32 9.94
CA LYS A 103 0.49 -6.18 8.77
C LYS A 103 -0.22 -4.85 8.84
N ASN A 104 -0.22 -4.06 7.77
CA ASN A 104 -1.09 -2.89 7.70
C ASN A 104 -2.08 -2.97 6.52
N LEU A 105 -3.22 -2.32 6.68
CA LEU A 105 -4.21 -2.09 5.65
C LEU A 105 -4.81 -0.67 5.81
N GLY A 106 -5.37 -0.14 4.74
CA GLY A 106 -6.31 0.97 4.81
C GLY A 106 -7.64 0.53 5.44
N ALA A 107 -8.41 1.47 5.96
CA ALA A 107 -9.68 1.21 6.64
C ALA A 107 -10.82 0.67 5.75
N ASP A 108 -10.57 0.45 4.48
CA ASP A 108 -11.53 -0.05 3.49
C ASP A 108 -11.08 -1.35 2.79
N ASP A 109 -9.85 -1.79 3.04
CA ASP A 109 -9.32 -3.07 2.56
C ASP A 109 -9.63 -4.20 3.54
N THR A 110 -9.65 -5.45 3.07
CA THR A 110 -9.93 -6.62 3.91
C THR A 110 -8.96 -7.77 3.62
N LEU A 111 -8.79 -8.65 4.60
CA LEU A 111 -8.16 -9.95 4.35
C LEU A 111 -9.10 -10.82 3.50
N ALA A 112 -8.54 -11.60 2.58
CA ALA A 112 -9.33 -12.31 1.57
C ALA A 112 -10.09 -13.53 2.11
N TYR A 113 -9.59 -14.17 3.18
CA TYR A 113 -10.20 -15.33 3.81
C TYR A 113 -9.64 -15.54 5.24
N PRO A 114 -10.29 -16.37 6.08
CA PRO A 114 -9.91 -16.55 7.49
C PRO A 114 -8.49 -17.08 7.74
N GLY A 115 -7.88 -17.81 6.83
CA GLY A 115 -6.51 -18.33 6.94
C GLY A 115 -5.41 -17.40 6.41
N ALA A 116 -5.73 -16.16 6.05
CA ALA A 116 -4.78 -15.27 5.36
C ALA A 116 -3.56 -14.92 6.23
N LEU A 117 -3.75 -14.60 7.52
CA LEU A 117 -2.64 -14.29 8.42
C LEU A 117 -1.77 -15.51 8.72
N SER A 118 -2.34 -16.65 8.99
CA SER A 118 -1.60 -17.91 9.17
C SER A 118 -0.77 -18.25 7.94
N ARG A 119 -1.33 -18.02 6.75
CA ARG A 119 -0.64 -18.24 5.48
C ARG A 119 0.55 -17.29 5.28
N TYR A 120 0.42 -16.00 5.66
CA TYR A 120 1.53 -15.06 5.65
C TYR A 120 2.67 -15.50 6.58
N VAL A 121 2.34 -15.87 7.83
CA VAL A 121 3.33 -16.32 8.82
C VAL A 121 4.08 -17.56 8.32
N ASP A 122 3.37 -18.58 7.89
CA ASP A 122 3.92 -19.82 7.35
C ASP A 122 4.88 -19.57 6.19
N PHE A 123 4.47 -18.73 5.26
CA PHE A 123 5.28 -18.41 4.09
C PHE A 123 6.53 -17.61 4.46
N LEU A 124 6.39 -16.59 5.31
CA LEU A 124 7.49 -15.73 5.71
C LEU A 124 8.56 -16.51 6.49
N GLU A 125 8.14 -17.39 7.43
CA GLU A 125 9.08 -18.23 8.18
C GLU A 125 9.82 -19.22 7.27
N LYS A 126 9.13 -19.87 6.34
CA LYS A 126 9.74 -20.80 5.37
C LYS A 126 10.66 -20.10 4.38
N SER A 127 10.42 -18.84 4.06
CA SER A 127 11.24 -18.07 3.12
C SER A 127 12.60 -17.64 3.69
N GLY A 128 12.70 -17.54 5.02
CA GLY A 128 13.86 -16.98 5.72
C GLY A 128 14.06 -15.47 5.45
N CYS A 129 13.06 -14.79 4.87
CA CYS A 129 13.09 -13.35 4.62
C CYS A 129 12.46 -12.56 5.80
N LEU A 130 12.69 -11.25 5.83
CA LEU A 130 12.07 -10.34 6.80
C LEU A 130 10.75 -9.76 6.29
N ILE A 131 10.50 -9.82 4.99
CA ILE A 131 9.30 -9.29 4.34
C ILE A 131 8.86 -10.19 3.19
N CYS A 132 7.55 -10.31 3.01
CA CYS A 132 6.96 -10.97 1.85
C CYS A 132 5.80 -10.16 1.28
N PHE A 133 5.47 -10.45 0.02
CA PHE A 133 4.37 -9.86 -0.72
C PHE A 133 3.45 -10.95 -1.23
N SER A 134 2.14 -10.79 -0.99
CA SER A 134 1.09 -11.60 -1.59
C SER A 134 0.54 -10.94 -2.86
N LYS A 135 -0.32 -11.64 -3.57
CA LYS A 135 -1.23 -11.02 -4.53
C LYS A 135 -2.42 -10.40 -3.80
N LEU A 136 -3.04 -9.44 -4.45
CA LEU A 136 -4.31 -8.85 -4.02
C LEU A 136 -5.32 -8.91 -5.15
N GLN A 137 -6.61 -8.83 -4.81
CA GLN A 137 -7.69 -8.73 -5.78
C GLN A 137 -8.50 -7.46 -5.55
N GLY A 138 -8.93 -6.82 -6.64
CA GLY A 138 -9.80 -5.66 -6.56
C GLY A 138 -11.22 -6.04 -6.21
N VAL A 139 -11.84 -5.25 -5.32
CA VAL A 139 -13.27 -5.39 -4.98
C VAL A 139 -13.97 -4.05 -5.15
N ASP A 140 -15.29 -4.10 -5.43
CA ASP A 140 -16.16 -2.92 -5.42
C ASP A 140 -16.65 -2.59 -4.00
N ASP A 141 -17.52 -1.58 -3.91
CA ASP A 141 -18.06 -1.11 -2.62
C ASP A 141 -18.89 -2.16 -1.88
N ASP A 142 -19.42 -3.14 -2.60
CA ASP A 142 -20.18 -4.26 -2.05
C ASP A 142 -19.28 -5.47 -1.70
N GLY A 143 -17.96 -5.36 -1.89
CA GLY A 143 -17.00 -6.44 -1.67
C GLY A 143 -16.95 -7.48 -2.79
N LYS A 144 -17.63 -7.23 -3.92
CA LYS A 144 -17.62 -8.12 -5.06
C LYS A 144 -16.32 -8.01 -5.83
N ILE A 145 -15.72 -9.16 -6.14
CA ILE A 145 -14.46 -9.22 -6.89
C ILE A 145 -14.66 -8.62 -8.29
N ILE A 146 -13.87 -7.60 -8.58
CA ILE A 146 -13.77 -7.03 -9.92
C ILE A 146 -12.70 -7.82 -10.66
N ARG A 147 -13.14 -8.78 -11.48
CA ARG A 147 -12.22 -9.59 -12.29
C ARG A 147 -11.30 -8.71 -13.13
N ASN A 148 -9.99 -9.01 -13.11
CA ASN A 148 -8.89 -8.37 -13.86
C ASN A 148 -8.33 -7.04 -13.32
N LEU A 149 -8.71 -6.60 -12.13
CA LEU A 149 -7.80 -5.82 -11.29
C LEU A 149 -7.06 -6.76 -10.33
N ALA A 150 -7.24 -8.06 -10.55
CA ALA A 150 -6.42 -9.07 -9.94
C ALA A 150 -4.96 -8.73 -10.24
N SER A 151 -4.26 -8.49 -9.17
CA SER A 151 -2.84 -8.16 -9.13
C SER A 151 -2.47 -6.83 -9.77
N CYS A 152 -2.30 -5.83 -8.96
CA CYS A 152 -1.26 -4.84 -9.22
C CYS A 152 0.12 -5.53 -9.32
N ALA A 153 0.22 -6.77 -8.90
CA ALA A 153 1.35 -7.62 -9.10
C ALA A 153 1.21 -8.32 -10.44
N ASP A 154 2.08 -7.97 -11.34
CA ASP A 154 2.47 -8.84 -12.44
C ASP A 154 2.79 -10.24 -11.87
N ASP A 155 2.94 -11.22 -12.73
CA ASP A 155 3.50 -12.50 -12.34
C ASP A 155 4.77 -12.30 -11.49
N TYR A 156 4.76 -12.77 -10.26
CA TYR A 156 5.91 -12.65 -9.36
C TYR A 156 7.06 -13.60 -9.71
N GLU A 157 6.84 -14.56 -10.59
CA GLU A 157 7.86 -15.56 -10.94
C GLU A 157 9.19 -14.95 -11.40
N PRO A 158 9.22 -13.88 -12.24
CA PRO A 158 10.48 -13.24 -12.60
C PRO A 158 11.23 -12.63 -11.41
N PHE A 159 10.48 -12.09 -10.42
CA PHE A 159 11.07 -11.38 -9.28
C PHE A 159 11.67 -12.30 -8.22
N ARG A 160 11.22 -13.57 -8.15
CA ARG A 160 11.74 -14.56 -7.18
C ARG A 160 13.22 -14.86 -7.32
N LYS A 161 13.75 -14.70 -8.54
CA LYS A 161 15.17 -14.97 -8.86
C LYS A 161 16.02 -13.71 -8.88
N MET A 162 15.41 -12.53 -8.74
CA MET A 162 16.12 -11.27 -8.78
C MET A 162 16.82 -10.99 -7.45
N THR A 163 18.00 -10.40 -7.55
CA THR A 163 18.68 -9.78 -6.42
C THR A 163 17.93 -8.53 -5.95
N PRO A 164 18.16 -8.07 -4.71
CA PRO A 164 17.54 -6.82 -4.25
C PRO A 164 17.81 -5.62 -5.16
N LEU A 165 19.03 -5.51 -5.70
CA LEU A 165 19.38 -4.41 -6.62
C LEU A 165 18.65 -4.50 -7.96
N GLU A 166 18.42 -5.69 -8.49
CA GLU A 166 17.61 -5.87 -9.71
C GLU A 166 16.14 -5.52 -9.47
N ILE A 167 15.59 -5.85 -8.30
CA ILE A 167 14.24 -5.42 -7.89
C ILE A 167 14.20 -3.90 -7.78
N ARG A 168 15.20 -3.27 -7.13
CA ARG A 168 15.30 -1.81 -7.06
C ARG A 168 15.29 -1.16 -8.44
N ASP A 169 16.05 -1.69 -9.38
CA ASP A 169 16.11 -1.16 -10.74
C ASP A 169 14.76 -1.28 -11.46
N ARG A 170 13.94 -2.27 -11.13
CA ARG A 170 12.55 -2.35 -11.59
C ARG A 170 11.67 -1.29 -10.91
N LEU A 171 11.86 -1.08 -9.62
CA LEU A 171 11.18 0.00 -8.88
C LEU A 171 11.50 1.38 -9.45
N PHE A 172 12.72 1.63 -9.95
CA PHE A 172 13.05 2.88 -10.64
C PHE A 172 12.21 3.14 -11.92
N VAL A 173 11.63 2.10 -12.51
CA VAL A 173 10.67 2.26 -13.62
C VAL A 173 9.29 2.61 -13.12
N ARG A 174 8.77 1.84 -12.15
CA ARG A 174 7.45 2.02 -11.54
C ARG A 174 7.37 1.28 -10.20
N ASN A 175 6.54 1.77 -9.29
CA ASN A 175 6.12 0.96 -8.13
C ASN A 175 5.22 -0.19 -8.63
N PHE A 176 5.67 -1.42 -8.46
CA PHE A 176 4.91 -2.62 -8.81
C PHE A 176 4.57 -3.47 -7.56
N LEU A 177 4.98 -3.01 -6.39
CA LEU A 177 4.73 -3.66 -5.10
C LEU A 177 3.66 -2.87 -4.34
N PRO A 178 2.40 -3.35 -4.34
CA PRO A 178 1.31 -2.60 -3.73
C PRO A 178 1.41 -2.62 -2.20
N ALA A 179 1.19 -1.45 -1.58
CA ALA A 179 1.24 -1.28 -0.13
C ALA A 179 0.37 -2.30 0.64
N PRO A 180 -0.87 -2.63 0.24
CA PRO A 180 -1.68 -3.59 1.00
C PRO A 180 -1.17 -5.04 0.97
N ALA A 181 -0.24 -5.39 0.07
CA ALA A 181 0.17 -6.77 -0.16
C ALA A 181 1.29 -7.28 0.76
N TRP A 182 2.01 -6.40 1.47
CA TRP A 182 3.16 -6.81 2.27
C TRP A 182 2.78 -7.36 3.65
N PHE A 183 3.66 -8.22 4.16
CA PHE A 183 3.68 -8.73 5.53
C PHE A 183 5.14 -8.86 5.97
N ALA A 184 5.50 -8.39 7.16
CA ALA A 184 6.90 -8.34 7.58
C ALA A 184 7.10 -8.76 9.04
N LYS A 185 8.34 -9.12 9.39
CA LYS A 185 8.78 -9.23 10.79
C LYS A 185 9.05 -7.82 11.34
N GLN A 186 8.78 -7.59 12.61
CA GLN A 186 9.12 -6.33 13.28
C GLN A 186 10.61 -6.04 13.21
N GLU A 187 11.45 -7.07 13.23
CA GLU A 187 12.90 -6.98 13.02
C GLU A 187 13.30 -6.18 11.77
N LEU A 188 12.46 -6.17 10.73
CA LEU A 188 12.70 -5.35 9.53
C LEU A 188 12.79 -3.86 9.88
N PHE A 189 11.83 -3.38 10.67
CA PHE A 189 11.74 -1.96 11.06
C PHE A 189 12.78 -1.61 12.11
N GLU A 190 13.11 -2.53 13.00
CA GLU A 190 14.17 -2.36 13.99
C GLU A 190 15.54 -2.21 13.33
N LYS A 191 15.80 -2.98 12.27
CA LYS A 191 17.10 -3.02 11.60
C LYS A 191 17.27 -1.94 10.52
N TYR A 192 16.21 -1.64 9.76
CA TYR A 192 16.30 -0.76 8.59
C TYR A 192 15.52 0.55 8.76
N GLY A 193 14.92 0.79 9.94
CA GLY A 193 14.12 1.97 10.24
C GLY A 193 12.69 1.87 9.70
N CYS A 194 11.88 2.84 10.12
CA CYS A 194 10.50 3.03 9.67
C CYS A 194 10.45 3.65 8.27
N TYR A 195 9.24 3.95 7.78
CA TYR A 195 9.04 4.61 6.49
C TYR A 195 9.76 5.96 6.41
N PRO A 196 10.57 6.22 5.36
CA PRO A 196 11.25 7.50 5.20
C PRO A 196 10.27 8.63 4.93
N GLU A 197 10.48 9.79 5.53
CA GLU A 197 9.61 10.98 5.38
C GLU A 197 9.90 11.79 4.10
N THR A 198 10.49 11.16 3.09
CA THR A 198 10.68 11.74 1.75
C THR A 198 9.36 12.16 1.12
N ALA A 199 8.32 11.38 1.35
CA ALA A 199 6.95 11.64 0.90
C ALA A 199 6.01 11.79 2.10
N ARG A 200 4.84 12.39 1.87
CA ARG A 200 3.81 12.56 2.90
C ARG A 200 2.70 11.49 2.80
N LEU A 201 2.32 11.12 1.58
CA LEU A 201 1.19 10.23 1.28
C LEU A 201 1.61 8.86 0.75
N ILE A 202 2.86 8.72 0.29
CA ILE A 202 3.39 7.52 -0.36
C ILE A 202 4.46 6.93 0.55
N GLU A 203 4.05 6.04 1.45
CA GLU A 203 4.95 5.40 2.41
C GLU A 203 5.78 4.26 1.80
N ASP A 204 5.16 3.49 0.93
CA ASP A 204 5.65 2.21 0.43
C ASP A 204 6.79 2.35 -0.58
N TYR A 205 6.63 3.20 -1.58
CA TYR A 205 7.54 3.27 -2.73
C TYR A 205 8.98 3.66 -2.36
N PRO A 206 9.24 4.76 -1.60
CA PRO A 206 10.58 5.08 -1.16
C PRO A 206 11.15 4.02 -0.20
N TYR A 207 10.29 3.38 0.61
CA TYR A 207 10.73 2.35 1.54
C TYR A 207 11.18 1.08 0.82
N TRP A 208 10.46 0.64 -0.21
CA TRP A 208 10.90 -0.52 -1.01
C TRP A 208 12.24 -0.26 -1.70
N ILE A 209 12.45 0.95 -2.23
CA ILE A 209 13.73 1.36 -2.83
C ILE A 209 14.85 1.32 -1.78
N HIS A 210 14.60 1.87 -0.59
CA HIS A 210 15.53 1.86 0.52
C HIS A 210 15.92 0.42 0.92
N LEU A 211 14.94 -0.43 1.21
CA LEU A 211 15.18 -1.82 1.61
C LEU A 211 15.99 -2.61 0.55
N CYS A 212 15.67 -2.44 -0.72
CA CYS A 212 16.42 -3.07 -1.80
C CYS A 212 17.87 -2.54 -1.89
N THR A 213 18.10 -1.26 -1.60
CA THR A 213 19.43 -0.65 -1.57
C THR A 213 20.25 -1.21 -0.41
N GLU A 214 19.65 -1.45 0.74
CA GLU A 214 20.25 -2.11 1.90
C GLU A 214 20.42 -3.64 1.73
N GLY A 215 20.07 -4.19 0.56
CA GLY A 215 20.24 -5.59 0.25
C GLY A 215 19.18 -6.52 0.85
N VAL A 216 18.04 -6.00 1.28
CA VAL A 216 16.95 -6.81 1.84
C VAL A 216 16.31 -7.65 0.75
N ARG A 217 16.26 -8.96 0.97
CA ARG A 217 15.57 -9.90 0.07
C ARG A 217 14.08 -9.86 0.32
N PHE A 218 13.31 -9.78 -0.75
CA PHE A 218 11.85 -9.88 -0.74
C PHE A 218 11.41 -11.29 -1.12
N ALA A 219 10.45 -11.83 -0.39
CA ALA A 219 9.79 -13.08 -0.73
C ALA A 219 8.44 -12.81 -1.41
N PHE A 220 8.12 -13.59 -2.44
CA PHE A 220 6.92 -13.39 -3.26
C PHE A 220 6.06 -14.65 -3.28
N MET A 221 4.79 -14.53 -2.91
CA MET A 221 3.82 -15.61 -2.91
C MET A 221 2.70 -15.36 -3.93
N ASP A 222 2.15 -16.44 -4.48
CA ASP A 222 1.08 -16.34 -5.50
C ASP A 222 -0.32 -16.29 -4.89
N ASP A 223 -0.42 -16.49 -3.58
CA ASP A 223 -1.70 -16.46 -2.88
C ASP A 223 -2.29 -15.05 -2.90
N VAL A 224 -3.59 -14.96 -3.15
CA VAL A 224 -4.37 -13.72 -3.00
C VAL A 224 -4.83 -13.64 -1.55
N LEU A 225 -4.23 -12.74 -0.77
CA LEU A 225 -4.50 -12.63 0.67
C LEU A 225 -5.20 -11.31 1.05
N VAL A 226 -5.36 -10.38 0.12
CA VAL A 226 -5.98 -9.07 0.37
C VAL A 226 -7.01 -8.76 -0.70
N ASN A 227 -8.18 -8.30 -0.26
CA ASN A 227 -9.18 -7.64 -1.08
C ASN A 227 -8.93 -6.13 -1.01
N TYR A 228 -8.59 -5.53 -2.13
CA TYR A 228 -8.27 -4.12 -2.27
C TYR A 228 -9.46 -3.36 -2.84
N ARG A 229 -9.96 -2.34 -2.12
CA ARG A 229 -11.06 -1.51 -2.59
C ARG A 229 -10.59 -0.46 -3.59
N LEU A 230 -11.24 -0.40 -4.74
CA LEU A 230 -10.81 0.44 -5.86
C LEU A 230 -11.25 1.90 -5.79
N SER A 231 -11.86 2.33 -4.70
CA SER A 231 -12.30 3.72 -4.47
C SER A 231 -11.24 4.63 -3.82
N GLY A 232 -10.03 4.09 -3.51
CA GLY A 232 -8.96 4.82 -2.83
C GLY A 232 -8.28 5.91 -3.68
N VAL A 233 -7.43 6.72 -3.02
CA VAL A 233 -6.70 7.86 -3.62
C VAL A 233 -5.85 7.47 -4.83
N SER A 234 -5.28 6.27 -4.83
CA SER A 234 -4.44 5.74 -5.92
C SER A 234 -5.22 5.21 -7.13
N SER A 235 -6.53 4.98 -6.99
CA SER A 235 -7.40 4.48 -8.07
C SER A 235 -8.12 5.59 -8.85
N ALA A 236 -8.14 6.83 -8.34
CA ALA A 236 -8.61 7.97 -9.10
C ALA A 236 -7.65 8.23 -10.28
N GLY A 237 -8.12 8.12 -11.53
CA GLY A 237 -7.31 8.19 -12.75
C GLY A 237 -6.47 9.45 -12.97
N PHE A 238 -6.47 10.39 -12.02
CA PHE A 238 -5.59 11.56 -11.94
C PHE A 238 -5.13 11.73 -10.50
N TYR A 239 -3.81 11.71 -10.29
CA TYR A 239 -3.22 11.93 -8.98
C TYR A 239 -3.45 13.37 -8.50
N SER A 240 -3.68 13.54 -7.19
CA SER A 240 -3.81 14.88 -6.57
C SER A 240 -2.50 15.67 -6.66
N GLU A 241 -2.57 17.00 -6.48
CA GLU A 241 -1.36 17.85 -6.42
C GLU A 241 -0.41 17.40 -5.31
N ALA A 242 -0.95 16.99 -4.15
CA ALA A 242 -0.16 16.47 -3.04
C ALA A 242 0.57 15.17 -3.41
N PHE A 243 -0.13 14.23 -4.06
CA PHE A 243 0.46 12.98 -4.55
C PHE A 243 1.58 13.26 -5.58
N MET A 244 1.37 14.21 -6.49
CA MET A 244 2.40 14.57 -7.47
C MET A 244 3.62 15.22 -6.81
N LYS A 245 3.44 16.01 -5.74
CA LYS A 245 4.55 16.56 -4.96
C LYS A 245 5.42 15.45 -4.37
N ASP A 246 4.79 14.43 -3.80
CA ASP A 246 5.48 13.26 -3.28
C ASP A 246 6.24 12.49 -4.38
N MET A 247 5.62 12.30 -5.54
CA MET A 247 6.29 11.68 -6.68
C MET A 247 7.54 12.45 -7.12
N TYR A 248 7.51 13.80 -7.12
CA TYR A 248 8.70 14.60 -7.40
C TYR A 248 9.80 14.33 -6.36
N ALA A 249 9.46 14.37 -5.07
CA ALA A 249 10.42 14.11 -4.00
C ALA A 249 11.06 12.71 -4.14
N ILE A 250 10.24 11.68 -4.38
CA ILE A 250 10.72 10.30 -4.57
C ILE A 250 11.67 10.21 -5.78
N TYR A 251 11.33 10.83 -6.92
CA TYR A 251 12.22 10.80 -8.08
C TYR A 251 13.51 11.57 -7.83
N ASP A 252 13.45 12.72 -7.18
CA ASP A 252 14.60 13.57 -6.92
C ASP A 252 15.56 12.98 -5.88
N GLU A 253 15.03 12.37 -4.84
CA GLU A 253 15.81 11.90 -3.70
C GLU A 253 16.15 10.41 -3.79
N CYS A 254 15.21 9.58 -4.28
CA CYS A 254 15.35 8.11 -4.22
C CYS A 254 15.70 7.46 -5.57
N ILE A 255 15.41 8.11 -6.70
CA ILE A 255 15.56 7.48 -8.02
C ILE A 255 16.69 8.13 -8.83
N PHE A 256 16.55 9.40 -9.21
CA PHE A 256 17.48 10.04 -10.14
C PHE A 256 18.96 10.01 -9.71
N PRO A 257 19.32 10.15 -8.43
CA PRO A 257 20.71 10.07 -8.00
C PRO A 257 21.32 8.67 -8.18
N TYR A 258 20.50 7.64 -8.11
CA TYR A 258 20.94 6.24 -8.05
C TYR A 258 20.70 5.47 -9.35
N ASP A 259 19.77 5.91 -10.20
CA ASP A 259 19.47 5.25 -11.47
C ASP A 259 20.58 5.49 -12.48
N LYS A 260 21.28 4.42 -12.85
CA LYS A 260 22.40 4.44 -13.81
C LYS A 260 22.14 3.50 -15.00
N ARG A 261 20.93 3.00 -15.18
CA ARG A 261 20.58 1.97 -16.16
C ARG A 261 20.89 2.35 -17.61
N TYR A 262 20.87 3.64 -17.91
CA TYR A 262 21.06 4.15 -19.28
C TYR A 262 22.43 4.81 -19.50
N GLY A 263 23.36 4.72 -18.55
CA GLY A 263 24.72 5.24 -18.66
C GLY A 263 24.75 6.69 -19.09
N VAL A 264 25.41 7.01 -20.19
CA VAL A 264 25.55 8.38 -20.74
C VAL A 264 24.20 9.00 -21.15
N LEU A 265 23.17 8.21 -21.41
CA LEU A 265 21.83 8.67 -21.75
C LEU A 265 20.93 8.88 -20.53
N GLN A 266 21.42 8.61 -19.32
CA GLN A 266 20.63 8.76 -18.09
C GLN A 266 20.07 10.17 -17.90
N PRO A 267 20.78 11.28 -18.17
CA PRO A 267 20.21 12.63 -18.07
C PRO A 267 19.03 12.85 -19.01
N VAL A 268 19.09 12.28 -20.21
CA VAL A 268 17.96 12.35 -21.18
C VAL A 268 16.75 11.59 -20.65
N TYR A 269 16.95 10.38 -20.14
CA TYR A 269 15.90 9.59 -19.53
C TYR A 269 15.25 10.32 -18.34
N ASN A 270 16.06 10.87 -17.43
CA ASN A 270 15.57 11.63 -16.28
C ASN A 270 14.74 12.85 -16.71
N THR A 271 15.18 13.56 -17.77
CA THR A 271 14.44 14.69 -18.34
C THR A 271 13.08 14.23 -18.89
N MET A 272 13.04 13.11 -19.61
CA MET A 272 11.78 12.54 -20.12
C MET A 272 10.83 12.12 -19.00
N LYS A 273 11.35 11.49 -17.95
CA LYS A 273 10.56 11.12 -16.76
C LYS A 273 10.01 12.37 -16.08
N ARG A 274 10.82 13.40 -15.91
CA ARG A 274 10.39 14.70 -15.36
C ARG A 274 9.29 15.35 -16.20
N ALA A 275 9.42 15.32 -17.53
CA ALA A 275 8.40 15.84 -18.44
C ALA A 275 7.08 15.06 -18.30
N GLY A 276 7.14 13.74 -18.12
CA GLY A 276 5.97 12.91 -17.83
C GLY A 276 5.30 13.30 -16.50
N LEU A 277 6.04 13.48 -15.42
CA LEU A 277 5.51 13.95 -14.13
C LEU A 277 4.86 15.34 -14.27
N ASN A 278 5.50 16.26 -15.01
CA ASN A 278 4.94 17.58 -15.29
C ASN A 278 3.60 17.48 -16.03
N ALA A 279 3.50 16.59 -17.01
CA ALA A 279 2.25 16.35 -17.73
C ALA A 279 1.13 15.82 -16.82
N TYR A 280 1.44 14.89 -15.92
CA TYR A 280 0.47 14.42 -14.90
C TYR A 280 0.06 15.57 -13.96
N THR A 281 1.00 16.39 -13.52
CA THR A 281 0.72 17.55 -12.66
C THR A 281 -0.19 18.56 -13.35
N ASP A 282 0.09 18.92 -14.60
CA ASP A 282 -0.75 19.81 -15.39
C ASP A 282 -2.14 19.19 -15.62
N ARG A 283 -2.21 17.88 -15.83
CA ARG A 283 -3.48 17.18 -15.99
C ARG A 283 -4.31 17.16 -14.70
N ALA A 284 -3.67 16.98 -13.54
CA ALA A 284 -4.33 17.08 -12.22
C ALA A 284 -4.93 18.48 -11.99
N LYS A 285 -4.23 19.54 -12.44
CA LYS A 285 -4.66 20.93 -12.34
C LYS A 285 -5.63 21.37 -13.44
N TRP A 286 -5.90 20.54 -14.45
CA TRP A 286 -6.60 20.91 -15.68
C TRP A 286 -7.93 21.62 -15.46
N LYS A 287 -8.71 21.17 -14.47
CA LYS A 287 -10.01 21.82 -14.15
C LYS A 287 -9.87 23.25 -13.64
N LYS A 288 -8.74 23.58 -13.02
CA LYS A 288 -8.42 24.90 -12.44
C LYS A 288 -7.82 25.86 -13.47
N TYR A 289 -7.36 25.35 -14.63
CA TYR A 289 -6.66 26.15 -15.63
C TYR A 289 -7.61 27.00 -16.47
N SER A 290 -7.20 28.25 -16.73
CA SER A 290 -7.80 29.10 -17.78
C SER A 290 -7.55 28.51 -19.17
N VAL A 291 -8.27 28.99 -20.19
CA VAL A 291 -8.11 28.54 -21.58
C VAL A 291 -6.66 28.71 -22.06
N GLY A 292 -6.04 29.86 -21.79
CA GLY A 292 -4.65 30.12 -22.15
C GLY A 292 -3.66 29.15 -21.50
N GLN A 293 -3.85 28.86 -20.20
CA GLN A 293 -3.03 27.87 -19.48
C GLN A 293 -3.20 26.46 -20.04
N LYS A 294 -4.41 26.07 -20.44
CA LYS A 294 -4.67 24.79 -21.10
C LYS A 294 -3.94 24.67 -22.43
N VAL A 295 -3.96 25.71 -23.24
CA VAL A 295 -3.23 25.77 -24.51
C VAL A 295 -1.72 25.63 -24.29
N VAL A 296 -1.16 26.37 -23.35
CA VAL A 296 0.28 26.29 -23.01
C VAL A 296 0.67 24.89 -22.51
N ALA A 297 -0.11 24.31 -21.61
CA ALA A 297 0.12 22.95 -21.11
C ALA A 297 0.02 21.92 -22.23
N TRP A 298 -0.94 22.06 -23.14
CA TRP A 298 -1.09 21.18 -24.28
C TRP A 298 0.10 21.28 -25.27
N LEU A 299 0.58 22.48 -25.55
CA LEU A 299 1.77 22.67 -26.39
C LEU A 299 3.03 22.03 -25.78
N LYS A 300 3.17 22.10 -24.45
CA LYS A 300 4.33 21.53 -23.74
C LYS A 300 4.26 20.00 -23.61
N HIS A 301 3.08 19.44 -23.42
CA HIS A 301 2.89 18.07 -22.95
C HIS A 301 1.91 17.25 -23.80
N GLY A 302 1.52 17.71 -24.99
CA GLY A 302 0.46 17.10 -25.81
C GLY A 302 0.67 15.61 -26.08
N VAL A 303 1.90 15.17 -26.33
CA VAL A 303 2.23 13.74 -26.53
C VAL A 303 1.97 12.93 -25.24
N PHE A 304 2.37 13.47 -24.08
CA PHE A 304 2.12 12.82 -22.78
C PHE A 304 0.63 12.83 -22.43
N PHE A 305 -0.10 13.90 -22.76
CA PHE A 305 -1.55 13.94 -22.57
C PHE A 305 -2.27 12.88 -23.40
N ALA A 306 -1.89 12.74 -24.66
CA ALA A 306 -2.44 11.67 -25.51
C ALA A 306 -2.16 10.28 -24.91
N TYR A 307 -0.97 10.05 -24.38
CA TYR A 307 -0.61 8.81 -23.69
C TYR A 307 -1.45 8.57 -22.43
N ILE A 308 -1.60 9.60 -21.58
CA ILE A 308 -2.42 9.56 -20.36
C ILE A 308 -3.89 9.27 -20.72
N ASP A 309 -4.43 10.00 -21.69
CA ASP A 309 -5.83 9.85 -22.10
C ASP A 309 -6.09 8.48 -22.76
N TYR A 310 -5.13 7.96 -23.54
CA TYR A 310 -5.20 6.61 -24.10
C TYR A 310 -5.17 5.53 -22.99
N GLY A 311 -4.31 5.71 -21.97
CA GLY A 311 -4.26 4.83 -20.80
C GLY A 311 -5.61 4.78 -20.06
N ASN A 312 -6.19 5.96 -19.81
CA ASN A 312 -7.51 6.08 -19.17
C ASN A 312 -8.63 5.48 -20.02
N TYR A 313 -8.61 5.70 -21.33
CA TYR A 313 -9.56 5.10 -22.27
C TYR A 313 -9.48 3.56 -22.26
N ARG A 314 -8.26 3.01 -22.25
CA ARG A 314 -8.07 1.55 -22.18
C ARG A 314 -8.60 0.97 -20.89
N MET A 315 -8.33 1.64 -19.73
CA MET A 315 -8.87 1.20 -18.45
C MET A 315 -10.40 1.24 -18.44
N LYS A 316 -11.00 2.34 -18.91
CA LYS A 316 -12.46 2.47 -19.03
C LYS A 316 -13.08 1.38 -19.90
N LYS A 317 -12.52 1.13 -21.11
CA LYS A 317 -12.99 0.05 -22.00
C LYS A 317 -12.84 -1.33 -21.37
N LYS A 318 -11.75 -1.56 -20.65
CA LYS A 318 -11.53 -2.82 -19.96
C LYS A 318 -12.61 -3.05 -18.88
N ASN A 319 -12.95 -1.99 -18.13
CA ASN A 319 -14.00 -2.03 -17.11
C ASN A 319 -15.40 -2.21 -17.73
N GLU A 320 -15.72 -1.52 -18.84
CA GLU A 320 -16.99 -1.65 -19.56
C GLU A 320 -17.18 -3.05 -20.18
N ALA A 321 -16.14 -3.61 -20.79
CA ALA A 321 -16.18 -4.97 -21.36
C ALA A 321 -16.37 -6.04 -20.29
N GLN A 322 -15.96 -5.77 -19.06
CA GLN A 322 -16.12 -6.66 -17.92
C GLN A 322 -17.51 -6.56 -17.29
N ASN A 323 -18.12 -5.37 -17.32
CA ASN A 323 -19.48 -5.14 -16.82
C ASN A 323 -20.57 -5.53 -17.84
N GLY A 324 -20.24 -5.58 -19.15
CA GLY A 324 -21.16 -5.97 -20.24
C GLY A 324 -21.14 -7.46 -20.61
N ALA A 325 -20.30 -8.25 -19.98
CA ALA A 325 -20.24 -9.73 -20.17
C ALA A 325 -21.06 -10.47 -19.08
N ARG A 326 -22.09 -9.82 -18.58
CA ARG A 326 -23.10 -10.35 -17.62
C ARG A 326 -24.39 -10.67 -18.31
#